data_bf95dfe91453caa14ef1e8a801780b9f
#
_entry.id   bf95dfe91453caa14ef1e8a801780b9f
#
_cell.length_a   1.000
_cell.length_b   1.000
_cell.length_c   1.000
_cell.angle_alpha   90.00
_cell.angle_beta   90.00
_cell.angle_gamma   90.00
#
_symmetry.space_group_name_H-M   'P 1'
#
loop_
_entity.id
_entity.type
_entity.pdbx_description
1 polymer ?
#
loop_
_entity_poly.entity_id
_entity_poly.type
_entity_poly.pdbx_seq_one_letter_code
_entity_poly.pdbx_strand_id
1 'polypeptide(L)'
;MIDIKDLTMVYNGRAVLDNVNVSLSQGQIVGLLGENGSGKTTLIRILAGLERNYQGDVSICGNRPGSLTNDIVAYQPDHLPLDENLKIEEVCSVYSIFYDDFDSNKFYKLLNSFEISKELKIKECSKGMKEKIQIALTLSRKAKIYILDEPMSGIDPKSRKIVLNTIIDNFDYQGLMIISTHLVLEVEKVLDRALFLDNGKLVVNESVDDIRENHHMGVEEYFTEVL
;
A
#
# COMPACT_ATOMS: atom_id res chain seq x y z
N MET A 1 -10.94 -8.35 -7.77
CA MET A 1 -9.95 -7.50 -8.50
C MET A 1 -8.57 -8.12 -8.52
N ILE A 2 -8.16 -8.73 -7.43
CA ILE A 2 -6.90 -9.47 -7.32
C ILE A 2 -7.24 -10.92 -7.00
N ASP A 3 -6.63 -11.85 -7.73
CA ASP A 3 -6.73 -13.29 -7.49
C ASP A 3 -5.32 -13.88 -7.44
N ILE A 4 -5.02 -14.57 -6.34
CA ILE A 4 -3.73 -15.23 -6.09
C ILE A 4 -4.01 -16.70 -5.78
N LYS A 5 -3.31 -17.61 -6.49
CA LYS A 5 -3.41 -19.06 -6.29
C LYS A 5 -2.02 -19.69 -6.22
N ASP A 6 -1.79 -20.42 -5.13
CA ASP A 6 -0.59 -21.22 -4.88
C ASP A 6 0.72 -20.41 -5.04
N LEU A 7 0.67 -19.11 -4.68
CA LEU A 7 1.81 -18.20 -4.86
C LEU A 7 2.94 -18.59 -3.92
N THR A 8 4.07 -18.94 -4.53
CA THR A 8 5.31 -19.26 -3.81
C THR A 8 6.47 -18.46 -4.40
N MET A 9 7.25 -17.82 -3.54
CA MET A 9 8.45 -17.04 -3.90
C MET A 9 9.63 -17.49 -3.06
N VAL A 10 10.75 -17.83 -3.73
CA VAL A 10 11.97 -18.33 -3.08
C VAL A 10 13.14 -17.40 -3.39
N TYR A 11 13.84 -16.92 -2.36
CA TYR A 11 15.12 -16.22 -2.47
C TYR A 11 16.22 -17.05 -1.81
N ASN A 12 17.30 -17.33 -2.54
CA ASN A 12 18.47 -18.08 -2.03
C ASN A 12 18.09 -19.39 -1.31
N GLY A 13 17.12 -20.13 -1.86
CA GLY A 13 16.67 -21.41 -1.30
C GLY A 13 15.72 -21.30 -0.10
N ARG A 14 15.36 -20.11 0.34
CA ARG A 14 14.39 -19.87 1.41
C ARG A 14 13.08 -19.36 0.80
N ALA A 15 11.97 -20.02 1.12
CA ALA A 15 10.65 -19.50 0.77
C ALA A 15 10.36 -18.23 1.58
N VAL A 16 10.08 -17.13 0.86
CA VAL A 16 9.66 -15.83 1.44
C VAL A 16 8.14 -15.70 1.34
N LEU A 17 7.53 -16.32 0.35
CA LEU A 17 6.09 -16.59 0.27
C LEU A 17 5.92 -18.08 0.00
N ASP A 18 4.98 -18.70 0.72
CA ASP A 18 4.75 -20.16 0.71
C ASP A 18 3.25 -20.44 0.56
N ASN A 19 2.84 -20.82 -0.65
CA ASN A 19 1.48 -21.24 -0.98
C ASN A 19 0.39 -20.22 -0.58
N VAL A 20 0.61 -18.94 -0.88
CA VAL A 20 -0.36 -17.88 -0.57
C VAL A 20 -1.54 -17.96 -1.53
N ASN A 21 -2.76 -17.98 -0.97
CA ASN A 21 -4.02 -18.02 -1.70
C ASN A 21 -4.95 -16.94 -1.17
N VAL A 22 -5.39 -15.99 -2.03
CA VAL A 22 -6.31 -14.92 -1.65
C VAL A 22 -7.01 -14.33 -2.87
N SER A 23 -8.29 -13.99 -2.70
CA SER A 23 -9.07 -13.21 -3.67
C SER A 23 -9.59 -11.94 -3.00
N LEU A 24 -9.34 -10.78 -3.64
CA LEU A 24 -9.74 -9.46 -3.15
C LEU A 24 -10.65 -8.77 -4.16
N SER A 25 -11.73 -8.20 -3.65
CA SER A 25 -12.76 -7.49 -4.44
C SER A 25 -12.56 -5.98 -4.39
N GLN A 26 -13.25 -5.27 -5.27
CA GLN A 26 -13.38 -3.80 -5.19
C GLN A 26 -14.19 -3.38 -3.95
N GLY A 27 -14.08 -2.11 -3.59
CA GLY A 27 -14.85 -1.52 -2.52
C GLY A 27 -14.29 -1.82 -1.13
N GLN A 28 -13.01 -2.20 -1.02
CA GLN A 28 -12.40 -2.60 0.24
C GLN A 28 -11.08 -1.88 0.48
N ILE A 29 -10.84 -1.54 1.75
CA ILE A 29 -9.53 -1.20 2.29
C ILE A 29 -9.02 -2.44 3.03
N VAL A 30 -7.95 -3.04 2.53
CA VAL A 30 -7.38 -4.29 3.01
C VAL A 30 -6.08 -4.02 3.76
N GLY A 31 -6.00 -4.43 5.00
CA GLY A 31 -4.75 -4.42 5.77
C GLY A 31 -3.92 -5.67 5.50
N LEU A 32 -2.71 -5.52 4.98
CA LEU A 32 -1.72 -6.59 4.91
C LEU A 32 -0.79 -6.46 6.13
N LEU A 33 -1.09 -7.24 7.16
CA LEU A 33 -0.51 -7.12 8.48
C LEU A 33 0.49 -8.25 8.75
N GLY A 34 1.54 -7.98 9.49
CA GLY A 34 2.56 -8.97 9.82
C GLY A 34 3.83 -8.30 10.34
N GLU A 35 4.68 -9.08 10.99
CA GLU A 35 5.96 -8.60 11.48
C GLU A 35 6.93 -8.24 10.33
N ASN A 36 8.03 -7.58 10.68
CA ASN A 36 9.10 -7.30 9.72
C ASN A 36 9.72 -8.62 9.23
N GLY A 37 9.84 -8.76 7.89
CA GLY A 37 10.36 -9.97 7.27
C GLY A 37 9.31 -11.08 7.04
N SER A 38 8.04 -10.87 7.34
CA SER A 38 6.97 -11.85 7.10
C SER A 38 6.66 -12.10 5.60
N GLY A 39 7.14 -11.21 4.69
CA GLY A 39 6.92 -11.34 3.24
C GLY A 39 6.01 -10.26 2.63
N LYS A 40 5.47 -9.31 3.42
CA LYS A 40 4.56 -8.25 2.94
C LYS A 40 5.08 -7.49 1.73
N THR A 41 6.27 -6.91 1.83
CA THR A 41 6.90 -6.15 0.73
C THR A 41 7.12 -7.03 -0.50
N THR A 42 7.44 -8.32 -0.33
CA THR A 42 7.60 -9.25 -1.46
C THR A 42 6.27 -9.46 -2.17
N LEU A 43 5.18 -9.72 -1.43
CA LEU A 43 3.83 -9.86 -1.99
C LEU A 43 3.42 -8.58 -2.73
N ILE A 44 3.61 -7.43 -2.11
CA ILE A 44 3.32 -6.12 -2.70
C ILE A 44 4.11 -5.90 -3.99
N ARG A 45 5.42 -6.21 -4.02
CA ARG A 45 6.26 -6.05 -5.22
C ARG A 45 5.80 -6.96 -6.37
N ILE A 46 5.31 -8.16 -6.07
CA ILE A 46 4.67 -9.03 -7.07
C ILE A 46 3.41 -8.35 -7.62
N LEU A 47 2.52 -7.86 -6.78
CA LEU A 47 1.31 -7.15 -7.18
C LEU A 47 1.60 -5.87 -7.97
N ALA A 48 2.66 -5.15 -7.61
CA ALA A 48 3.14 -3.99 -8.36
C ALA A 48 3.85 -4.35 -9.68
N GLY A 49 4.01 -5.65 -10.00
CA GLY A 49 4.66 -6.11 -11.23
C GLY A 49 6.19 -5.97 -11.25
N LEU A 50 6.80 -5.68 -10.08
CA LEU A 50 8.24 -5.48 -9.91
C LEU A 50 8.99 -6.81 -9.74
N GLU A 51 8.32 -7.83 -9.21
CA GLU A 51 8.85 -9.20 -9.07
C GLU A 51 8.07 -10.14 -9.99
N ARG A 52 8.80 -10.97 -10.75
CA ARG A 52 8.20 -11.85 -11.77
C ARG A 52 8.57 -13.32 -11.64
N ASN A 53 9.61 -13.62 -10.83
CA ASN A 53 10.14 -14.99 -10.65
C ASN A 53 9.45 -15.68 -9.48
N TYR A 54 8.14 -15.91 -9.57
CA TYR A 54 7.35 -16.64 -8.60
C TYR A 54 6.65 -17.85 -9.25
N GLN A 55 6.25 -18.83 -8.44
CA GLN A 55 5.39 -19.94 -8.81
C GLN A 55 3.95 -19.62 -8.43
N GLY A 56 2.99 -20.27 -9.09
CA GLY A 56 1.56 -20.03 -8.91
C GLY A 56 1.02 -18.96 -9.84
N ASP A 57 -0.25 -18.63 -9.67
CA ASP A 57 -0.98 -17.71 -10.51
C ASP A 57 -1.33 -16.44 -9.74
N VAL A 58 -1.01 -15.27 -10.33
CA VAL A 58 -1.40 -13.94 -9.83
C VAL A 58 -2.08 -13.17 -10.93
N SER A 59 -3.28 -12.70 -10.67
CA SER A 59 -4.09 -11.94 -11.62
C SER A 59 -4.58 -10.64 -11.00
N ILE A 60 -4.48 -9.54 -11.74
CA ILE A 60 -5.03 -8.22 -11.41
C ILE A 60 -5.98 -7.80 -12.53
N CYS A 61 -7.28 -7.74 -12.22
CA CYS A 61 -8.32 -7.48 -13.21
C CYS A 61 -8.22 -8.39 -14.45
N GLY A 62 -7.86 -9.67 -14.24
CA GLY A 62 -7.71 -10.67 -15.30
C GLY A 62 -6.36 -10.67 -16.01
N ASN A 63 -5.42 -9.80 -15.63
CA ASN A 63 -4.08 -9.72 -16.23
C ASN A 63 -2.99 -10.09 -15.23
N ARG A 64 -1.91 -10.70 -15.71
CA ARG A 64 -0.71 -10.92 -14.89
C ARG A 64 -0.08 -9.57 -14.52
N PRO A 65 0.39 -9.37 -13.25
CA PRO A 65 1.07 -8.15 -12.85
C PRO A 65 2.25 -7.78 -13.77
N GLY A 66 2.33 -6.52 -14.16
CA GLY A 66 3.37 -6.01 -15.07
C GLY A 66 2.88 -4.88 -15.95
N SER A 67 3.38 -4.79 -17.19
CA SER A 67 3.08 -3.68 -18.10
C SER A 67 1.57 -3.46 -18.35
N LEU A 68 0.78 -4.53 -18.36
CA LEU A 68 -0.68 -4.45 -18.56
C LEU A 68 -1.45 -3.96 -17.33
N THR A 69 -0.81 -3.89 -16.17
CA THR A 69 -1.45 -3.45 -14.92
C THR A 69 -0.89 -2.13 -14.39
N ASN A 70 0.17 -1.59 -14.98
CA ASN A 70 0.80 -0.34 -14.53
C ASN A 70 -0.15 0.87 -14.55
N ASP A 71 -1.09 0.90 -15.50
CA ASP A 71 -2.04 1.99 -15.62
C ASP A 71 -3.18 1.91 -14.60
N ILE A 72 -3.41 0.74 -14.02
CA ILE A 72 -4.49 0.49 -13.06
C ILE A 72 -4.01 0.26 -11.64
N VAL A 73 -2.71 0.19 -11.41
CA VAL A 73 -2.09 0.03 -10.09
C VAL A 73 -1.27 1.28 -9.74
N ALA A 74 -1.62 1.94 -8.66
CA ALA A 74 -0.80 2.98 -8.05
C ALA A 74 -0.07 2.39 -6.85
N TYR A 75 1.25 2.35 -6.91
CA TYR A 75 2.10 1.76 -5.87
C TYR A 75 2.95 2.82 -5.18
N GLN A 76 2.87 2.85 -3.86
CA GLN A 76 3.79 3.58 -3.00
C GLN A 76 4.73 2.57 -2.33
N PRO A 77 6.01 2.57 -2.64
CA PRO A 77 7.01 1.78 -1.92
C PRO A 77 7.31 2.39 -0.53
N ASP A 78 7.79 1.57 0.40
CA ASP A 78 8.32 2.04 1.71
C ASP A 78 9.41 3.12 1.52
N HIS A 79 10.22 2.98 0.47
CA HIS A 79 11.22 4.00 0.10
C HIS A 79 11.18 4.28 -1.39
N LEU A 80 10.83 5.52 -1.76
CA LEU A 80 10.88 5.99 -3.15
C LEU A 80 12.13 6.88 -3.32
N PRO A 81 13.08 6.50 -4.19
CA PRO A 81 14.24 7.31 -4.49
C PRO A 81 13.83 8.49 -5.38
N LEU A 82 13.39 9.58 -4.76
CA LEU A 82 13.19 10.85 -5.45
C LEU A 82 14.55 11.55 -5.62
N ASP A 83 14.77 12.20 -6.78
CA ASP A 83 15.97 13.02 -6.96
C ASP A 83 15.93 14.18 -5.94
N GLU A 84 16.89 14.18 -5.04
CA GLU A 84 16.97 15.12 -3.92
C GLU A 84 17.16 16.58 -4.36
N ASN A 85 17.62 16.83 -5.58
CA ASN A 85 17.87 18.18 -6.11
C ASN A 85 16.63 18.79 -6.77
N LEU A 86 15.62 17.97 -7.12
CA LEU A 86 14.38 18.46 -7.70
C LEU A 86 13.52 19.19 -6.65
N LYS A 87 12.82 20.23 -7.09
CA LYS A 87 11.70 20.78 -6.35
C LYS A 87 10.49 19.85 -6.43
N ILE A 88 9.59 19.95 -5.46
CA ILE A 88 8.35 19.14 -5.43
C ILE A 88 7.48 19.40 -6.68
N GLU A 89 7.43 20.64 -7.18
CA GLU A 89 6.71 20.97 -8.42
C GLU A 89 7.34 20.33 -9.67
N GLU A 90 8.66 20.13 -9.67
CA GLU A 90 9.36 19.41 -10.75
C GLU A 90 9.08 17.91 -10.68
N VAL A 91 9.00 17.33 -9.48
CA VAL A 91 8.55 15.93 -9.29
C VAL A 91 7.12 15.75 -9.80
N CYS A 92 6.21 16.69 -9.51
CA CYS A 92 4.86 16.69 -10.06
C CYS A 92 4.85 16.66 -11.59
N SER A 93 5.70 17.48 -12.22
CA SER A 93 5.83 17.55 -13.68
C SER A 93 6.33 16.21 -14.25
N VAL A 94 7.31 15.57 -13.60
CA VAL A 94 7.81 14.24 -13.99
C VAL A 94 6.68 13.20 -13.94
N TYR A 95 5.90 13.17 -12.84
CA TYR A 95 4.76 12.24 -12.72
C TYR A 95 3.70 12.46 -13.79
N SER A 96 3.41 13.73 -14.14
CA SER A 96 2.46 14.07 -15.21
C SER A 96 2.91 13.63 -16.60
N ILE A 97 4.22 13.43 -16.82
CA ILE A 97 4.75 12.90 -18.09
C ILE A 97 4.66 11.37 -18.11
N PHE A 98 4.90 10.71 -16.99
CA PHE A 98 4.94 9.24 -16.94
C PHE A 98 3.57 8.58 -16.77
N TYR A 99 2.59 9.31 -16.21
CA TYR A 99 1.27 8.78 -15.88
C TYR A 99 0.17 9.68 -16.44
N ASP A 100 -0.48 9.24 -17.52
CA ASP A 100 -1.58 9.97 -18.17
C ASP A 100 -2.77 10.21 -17.24
N ASP A 101 -2.94 9.35 -16.23
CA ASP A 101 -3.99 9.39 -15.21
C ASP A 101 -3.65 10.27 -13.98
N PHE A 102 -2.49 10.94 -13.97
CA PHE A 102 -2.05 11.75 -12.85
C PHE A 102 -2.76 13.12 -12.80
N ASP A 103 -3.36 13.44 -11.66
CA ASP A 103 -4.05 14.71 -11.42
C ASP A 103 -3.17 15.68 -10.60
N SER A 104 -2.48 16.58 -11.30
CA SER A 104 -1.63 17.62 -10.69
C SER A 104 -2.39 18.53 -9.74
N ASN A 105 -3.68 18.83 -10.01
CA ASN A 105 -4.48 19.66 -9.13
C ASN A 105 -4.77 18.96 -7.80
N LYS A 106 -5.07 17.65 -7.86
CA LYS A 106 -5.24 16.81 -6.66
C LYS A 106 -3.95 16.76 -5.87
N PHE A 107 -2.81 16.58 -6.54
CA PHE A 107 -1.50 16.58 -5.88
C PHE A 107 -1.25 17.86 -5.09
N TYR A 108 -1.44 19.04 -5.69
CA TYR A 108 -1.24 20.32 -4.99
C TYR A 108 -2.23 20.52 -3.84
N LYS A 109 -3.49 20.07 -3.98
CA LYS A 109 -4.45 20.08 -2.88
C LYS A 109 -3.97 19.24 -1.69
N LEU A 110 -3.43 18.04 -1.95
CA LEU A 110 -2.89 17.16 -0.92
C LEU A 110 -1.64 17.75 -0.26
N LEU A 111 -0.72 18.37 -1.03
CA LEU A 111 0.42 19.07 -0.45
C LEU A 111 -0.01 20.20 0.48
N ASN A 112 -1.01 20.99 0.08
CA ASN A 112 -1.55 22.05 0.92
C ASN A 112 -2.17 21.51 2.22
N SER A 113 -2.89 20.37 2.17
CA SER A 113 -3.45 19.74 3.37
C SER A 113 -2.36 19.21 4.32
N PHE A 114 -1.19 18.90 3.79
CA PHE A 114 0.00 18.48 4.56
C PHE A 114 0.89 19.66 4.97
N GLU A 115 0.52 20.91 4.60
CA GLU A 115 1.29 22.13 4.85
C GLU A 115 2.70 22.08 4.25
N ILE A 116 2.85 21.48 3.05
CA ILE A 116 4.12 21.32 2.35
C ILE A 116 4.16 22.27 1.15
N SER A 117 5.18 23.18 1.12
CA SER A 117 5.38 24.08 -0.02
C SER A 117 5.96 23.35 -1.23
N LYS A 118 5.37 23.57 -2.40
CA LYS A 118 5.81 22.96 -3.66
C LYS A 118 7.18 23.45 -4.15
N GLU A 119 7.65 24.58 -3.67
CA GLU A 119 8.94 25.20 -4.03
C GLU A 119 10.13 24.54 -3.31
N LEU A 120 9.89 23.77 -2.24
CA LEU A 120 10.94 23.05 -1.51
C LEU A 120 11.60 22.01 -2.40
N LYS A 121 12.92 21.84 -2.25
CA LYS A 121 13.64 20.71 -2.81
C LYS A 121 13.46 19.47 -1.95
N ILE A 122 13.51 18.30 -2.55
CA ILE A 122 13.33 17.01 -1.83
C ILE A 122 14.36 16.86 -0.71
N LYS A 123 15.61 17.32 -0.88
CA LYS A 123 16.65 17.29 0.16
C LYS A 123 16.35 18.18 1.38
N GLU A 124 15.49 19.19 1.22
CA GLU A 124 15.06 20.08 2.29
C GLU A 124 13.90 19.51 3.12
N CYS A 125 13.29 18.41 2.64
CA CYS A 125 12.17 17.77 3.29
C CYS A 125 12.64 16.78 4.37
N SER A 126 11.97 16.80 5.52
CA SER A 126 12.14 15.76 6.54
C SER A 126 11.67 14.39 6.01
N LYS A 127 12.02 13.29 6.71
CA LYS A 127 11.55 11.96 6.35
C LYS A 127 10.02 11.92 6.28
N GLY A 128 9.31 12.41 7.29
CA GLY A 128 7.85 12.45 7.30
C GLY A 128 7.24 13.33 6.20
N MET A 129 7.92 14.41 5.77
CA MET A 129 7.48 15.20 4.61
C MET A 129 7.64 14.39 3.32
N LYS A 130 8.75 13.67 3.14
CA LYS A 130 8.99 12.81 1.97
C LYS A 130 7.91 11.73 1.87
N GLU A 131 7.52 11.10 2.97
CA GLU A 131 6.42 10.12 3.01
C GLU A 131 5.07 10.73 2.63
N LYS A 132 4.72 11.91 3.18
CA LYS A 132 3.51 12.65 2.79
C LYS A 132 3.48 13.01 1.31
N ILE A 133 4.63 13.39 0.73
CA ILE A 133 4.77 13.67 -0.71
C ILE A 133 4.52 12.40 -1.53
N GLN A 134 5.06 11.25 -1.11
CA GLN A 134 4.84 9.96 -1.79
C GLN A 134 3.37 9.56 -1.77
N ILE A 135 2.71 9.70 -0.62
CA ILE A 135 1.26 9.47 -0.48
C ILE A 135 0.49 10.38 -1.44
N ALA A 136 0.82 11.69 -1.46
CA ALA A 136 0.17 12.64 -2.36
C ALA A 136 0.36 12.27 -3.84
N LEU A 137 1.56 11.84 -4.25
CA LEU A 137 1.84 11.36 -5.60
C LEU A 137 0.98 10.14 -5.95
N THR A 138 0.93 9.14 -5.06
CA THR A 138 0.19 7.90 -5.28
C THR A 138 -1.32 8.14 -5.34
N LEU A 139 -1.88 8.91 -4.42
CA LEU A 139 -3.31 9.22 -4.39
C LEU A 139 -3.75 10.16 -5.51
N SER A 140 -2.82 10.85 -6.17
CA SER A 140 -3.12 11.71 -7.31
C SER A 140 -3.24 10.95 -8.64
N ARG A 141 -2.97 9.65 -8.66
CA ARG A 141 -3.30 8.75 -9.76
C ARG A 141 -4.80 8.39 -9.71
N LYS A 142 -5.39 8.11 -10.89
CA LYS A 142 -6.75 7.57 -11.02
C LYS A 142 -6.70 6.06 -11.23
N ALA A 143 -6.02 5.37 -10.33
CA ALA A 143 -5.85 3.93 -10.38
C ALA A 143 -7.09 3.17 -9.88
N LYS A 144 -7.22 1.90 -10.28
CA LYS A 144 -8.23 0.99 -9.73
C LYS A 144 -7.76 0.31 -8.45
N ILE A 145 -6.44 0.15 -8.29
CA ILE A 145 -5.83 -0.50 -7.13
C ILE A 145 -4.74 0.42 -6.60
N TYR A 146 -4.82 0.71 -5.32
CA TYR A 146 -3.79 1.45 -4.58
C TYR A 146 -3.08 0.49 -3.64
N ILE A 147 -1.77 0.47 -3.68
CA ILE A 147 -0.93 -0.35 -2.82
C ILE A 147 0.03 0.59 -2.08
N LEU A 148 -0.10 0.66 -0.77
CA LEU A 148 0.70 1.50 0.11
C LEU A 148 1.56 0.62 1.02
N ASP A 149 2.89 0.65 0.82
CA ASP A 149 3.83 -0.15 1.61
C ASP A 149 4.38 0.69 2.77
N GLU A 150 3.98 0.36 4.00
CA GLU A 150 4.35 1.04 5.26
C GLU A 150 4.18 2.58 5.19
N PRO A 151 3.02 3.11 4.76
CA PRO A 151 2.87 4.53 4.41
C PRO A 151 3.03 5.51 5.58
N MET A 152 3.15 5.02 6.81
CA MET A 152 3.23 5.84 8.02
C MET A 152 4.47 5.56 8.86
N SER A 153 5.43 4.79 8.37
CA SER A 153 6.58 4.31 9.15
C SER A 153 7.49 5.45 9.66
N GLY A 154 7.65 6.52 8.90
CA GLY A 154 8.47 7.68 9.25
C GLY A 154 7.68 8.92 9.69
N ILE A 155 6.37 8.77 9.91
CA ILE A 155 5.48 9.87 10.29
C ILE A 155 5.32 9.88 11.81
N ASP A 156 5.40 11.05 12.42
CA ASP A 156 5.17 11.20 13.86
C ASP A 156 3.73 10.84 14.24
N PRO A 157 3.48 10.33 15.47
CA PRO A 157 2.16 9.83 15.87
C PRO A 157 1.01 10.83 15.72
N LYS A 158 1.26 12.14 15.90
CA LYS A 158 0.21 13.17 15.75
C LYS A 158 -0.18 13.34 14.29
N SER A 159 0.79 13.27 13.38
CA SER A 159 0.57 13.43 11.94
C SER A 159 -0.02 12.16 11.29
N ARG A 160 0.14 10.96 11.87
CA ARG A 160 -0.40 9.70 11.32
C ARG A 160 -1.90 9.76 11.12
N LYS A 161 -2.65 10.31 12.08
CA LYS A 161 -4.11 10.45 11.96
C LYS A 161 -4.51 11.34 10.77
N ILE A 162 -3.77 12.44 10.55
CA ILE A 162 -4.04 13.34 9.42
C ILE A 162 -3.79 12.58 8.10
N VAL A 163 -2.68 11.85 8.02
CA VAL A 163 -2.32 11.07 6.84
C VAL A 163 -3.34 9.98 6.57
N LEU A 164 -3.73 9.22 7.58
CA LEU A 164 -4.73 8.15 7.44
C LEU A 164 -6.08 8.71 6.97
N ASN A 165 -6.56 9.80 7.57
CA ASN A 165 -7.79 10.47 7.12
C ASN A 165 -7.64 10.93 5.66
N THR A 166 -6.49 11.51 5.28
CA THR A 166 -6.24 11.92 3.90
C THR A 166 -6.29 10.73 2.93
N ILE A 167 -5.74 9.58 3.32
CA ILE A 167 -5.81 8.36 2.51
C ILE A 167 -7.27 7.95 2.30
N ILE A 168 -8.06 7.88 3.37
CA ILE A 168 -9.47 7.45 3.32
C ILE A 168 -10.33 8.43 2.52
N ASP A 169 -10.20 9.73 2.80
CA ASP A 169 -10.99 10.78 2.13
C ASP A 169 -10.72 10.86 0.62
N ASN A 170 -9.58 10.30 0.18
CA ASN A 170 -9.19 10.28 -1.24
C ASN A 170 -9.29 8.89 -1.89
N PHE A 171 -9.75 7.88 -1.16
CA PHE A 171 -10.02 6.56 -1.70
C PHE A 171 -11.38 6.54 -2.41
N ASP A 172 -11.38 6.00 -3.65
CA ASP A 172 -12.62 5.72 -4.38
C ASP A 172 -13.01 4.25 -4.15
N TYR A 173 -14.15 4.02 -3.50
CA TYR A 173 -14.69 2.68 -3.25
C TYR A 173 -15.10 1.91 -4.52
N GLN A 174 -14.94 2.48 -5.71
CA GLN A 174 -14.95 1.71 -6.97
C GLN A 174 -13.62 0.94 -7.18
N GLY A 175 -12.60 1.23 -6.41
CA GLY A 175 -11.29 0.58 -6.43
C GLY A 175 -11.07 -0.40 -5.27
N LEU A 176 -9.82 -0.80 -5.11
CA LEU A 176 -9.28 -1.62 -4.01
C LEU A 176 -8.06 -0.91 -3.43
N MET A 177 -7.96 -0.83 -2.11
CA MET A 177 -6.75 -0.33 -1.45
C MET A 177 -6.13 -1.43 -0.60
N ILE A 178 -4.81 -1.59 -0.69
CA ILE A 178 -4.01 -2.46 0.19
C ILE A 178 -3.04 -1.58 0.95
N ILE A 179 -3.06 -1.67 2.27
CA ILE A 179 -2.12 -0.97 3.17
C ILE A 179 -1.33 -2.03 3.90
N SER A 180 -0.02 -2.11 3.64
CA SER A 180 0.86 -2.93 4.48
C SER A 180 1.30 -2.13 5.69
N THR A 181 1.30 -2.75 6.84
CA THR A 181 1.84 -2.13 8.05
C THR A 181 2.04 -3.15 9.17
N HIS A 182 2.94 -2.81 10.08
CA HIS A 182 3.07 -3.43 11.40
C HIS A 182 2.38 -2.58 12.51
N LEU A 183 1.84 -1.40 12.16
CA LEU A 183 1.13 -0.48 13.07
C LEU A 183 -0.38 -0.75 13.02
N VAL A 184 -0.80 -1.95 13.45
CA VAL A 184 -2.18 -2.44 13.31
C VAL A 184 -3.19 -1.49 13.96
N LEU A 185 -2.92 -1.03 15.19
CA LEU A 185 -3.80 -0.14 15.95
C LEU A 185 -4.13 1.17 15.21
N GLU A 186 -3.20 1.67 14.40
CA GLU A 186 -3.38 2.92 13.66
C GLU A 186 -4.39 2.77 12.52
N VAL A 187 -4.39 1.60 11.84
CA VAL A 187 -5.20 1.36 10.63
C VAL A 187 -6.48 0.57 10.89
N GLU A 188 -6.58 -0.17 11.99
CA GLU A 188 -7.70 -1.07 12.31
C GLU A 188 -9.09 -0.46 12.05
N LYS A 189 -9.25 0.84 12.38
CA LYS A 189 -10.55 1.53 12.31
C LYS A 189 -11.05 1.78 10.88
N VAL A 190 -10.19 1.61 9.90
CA VAL A 190 -10.45 1.94 8.49
C VAL A 190 -10.40 0.73 7.59
N LEU A 191 -10.02 -0.42 8.13
CA LEU A 191 -9.94 -1.67 7.38
C LEU A 191 -11.32 -2.32 7.24
N ASP A 192 -11.61 -2.80 6.04
CA ASP A 192 -12.74 -3.69 5.77
C ASP A 192 -12.33 -5.16 5.91
N ARG A 193 -11.05 -5.48 5.62
CA ARG A 193 -10.50 -6.84 5.66
C ARG A 193 -9.08 -6.83 6.20
N ALA A 194 -8.73 -7.87 6.94
CA ALA A 194 -7.39 -8.12 7.45
C ALA A 194 -6.79 -9.39 6.84
N LEU A 195 -5.55 -9.28 6.37
CA LEU A 195 -4.70 -10.36 5.92
C LEU A 195 -3.50 -10.42 6.85
N PHE A 196 -3.34 -11.52 7.62
CA PHE A 196 -2.16 -11.68 8.46
C PHE A 196 -1.16 -12.58 7.74
N LEU A 197 0.03 -12.05 7.50
CA LEU A 197 1.13 -12.74 6.85
C LEU A 197 2.20 -13.06 7.90
N ASP A 198 2.46 -14.34 8.12
CA ASP A 198 3.50 -14.83 9.00
C ASP A 198 4.42 -15.83 8.27
N ASN A 199 5.74 -15.62 8.36
CA ASN A 199 6.75 -16.49 7.77
C ASN A 199 6.43 -16.93 6.32
N GLY A 200 5.90 -15.98 5.52
CA GLY A 200 5.54 -16.19 4.13
C GLY A 200 4.18 -16.85 3.90
N LYS A 201 3.43 -17.18 4.95
CA LYS A 201 2.11 -17.81 4.87
C LYS A 201 1.00 -16.83 5.24
N LEU A 202 -0.10 -16.90 4.51
CA LEU A 202 -1.31 -16.18 4.87
C LEU A 202 -2.06 -16.99 5.93
N VAL A 203 -1.98 -16.55 7.19
CA VAL A 203 -2.58 -17.24 8.34
C VAL A 203 -3.98 -16.76 8.68
N VAL A 204 -4.33 -15.51 8.34
CA VAL A 204 -5.69 -14.95 8.46
C VAL A 204 -6.07 -14.24 7.17
N ASN A 205 -7.31 -14.43 6.74
CA ASN A 205 -7.96 -13.72 5.64
C ASN A 205 -9.44 -13.53 5.97
N GLU A 206 -9.75 -12.53 6.78
CA GLU A 206 -11.10 -12.32 7.30
C GLU A 206 -11.55 -10.86 7.13
N SER A 207 -12.85 -10.61 7.06
CA SER A 207 -13.37 -9.26 7.20
C SER A 207 -13.18 -8.78 8.65
N VAL A 208 -13.05 -7.48 8.84
CA VAL A 208 -12.92 -6.92 10.20
C VAL A 208 -14.18 -7.18 11.02
N ASP A 209 -15.33 -7.22 10.39
CA ASP A 209 -16.58 -7.54 11.07
C ASP A 209 -16.62 -9.02 11.48
N ASP A 210 -16.17 -9.97 10.63
CA ASP A 210 -16.05 -11.38 11.01
C ASP A 210 -15.08 -11.58 12.20
N ILE A 211 -13.97 -10.85 12.22
CA ILE A 211 -13.03 -10.90 13.36
C ILE A 211 -13.74 -10.46 14.65
N ARG A 212 -14.49 -9.37 14.62
CA ARG A 212 -15.24 -8.87 15.78
C ARG A 212 -16.34 -9.83 16.24
N GLU A 213 -17.06 -10.43 15.29
CA GLU A 213 -18.18 -11.32 15.59
C GLU A 213 -17.70 -12.71 16.07
N ASN A 214 -16.73 -13.31 15.38
CA ASN A 214 -16.31 -14.69 15.64
C ASN A 214 -15.29 -14.79 16.78
N HIS A 215 -14.39 -13.81 16.91
CA HIS A 215 -13.31 -13.84 17.91
C HIS A 215 -13.59 -12.91 19.10
N HIS A 216 -14.60 -12.02 19.01
CA HIS A 216 -14.94 -11.02 20.04
C HIS A 216 -13.78 -10.07 20.38
N MET A 217 -12.92 -9.79 19.39
CA MET A 217 -11.69 -9.01 19.53
C MET A 217 -11.59 -7.90 18.47
N GLY A 218 -10.75 -6.90 18.72
CA GLY A 218 -10.27 -5.99 17.69
C GLY A 218 -9.22 -6.65 16.80
N VAL A 219 -8.91 -6.02 15.67
CA VAL A 219 -7.91 -6.58 14.73
C VAL A 219 -6.52 -6.63 15.37
N GLU A 220 -6.15 -5.63 16.17
CA GLU A 220 -4.85 -5.57 16.85
C GLU A 220 -4.72 -6.66 17.92
N GLU A 221 -5.79 -6.87 18.71
CA GLU A 221 -5.82 -7.89 19.74
C GLU A 221 -5.73 -9.29 19.12
N TYR A 222 -6.50 -9.56 18.07
CA TYR A 222 -6.46 -10.81 17.33
C TYR A 222 -5.11 -11.03 16.64
N PHE A 223 -4.51 -9.98 16.08
CA PHE A 223 -3.18 -10.04 15.50
C PHE A 223 -2.13 -10.47 16.53
N THR A 224 -2.19 -9.93 17.75
CA THR A 224 -1.25 -10.26 18.85
C THR A 224 -1.46 -11.69 19.37
N GLU A 225 -2.69 -12.24 19.28
CA GLU A 225 -2.99 -13.61 19.73
C GLU A 225 -2.51 -14.66 18.72
N VAL A 226 -2.60 -14.34 17.42
CA VAL A 226 -2.27 -15.27 16.32
C VAL A 226 -0.78 -15.30 15.99
N LEU A 227 -0.07 -14.20 16.14
CA LEU A 227 1.35 -14.02 15.79
C LEU A 227 2.22 -13.75 17.00
#